data_dee17fc76c5d781d6442117f3ac2d116
#
_entry.id   dee17fc76c5d781d6442117f3ac2d116
#
_cell.length_a   1.000
_cell.length_b   1.000
_cell.length_c   1.000
_cell.angle_alpha   90.00
_cell.angle_beta   90.00
_cell.angle_gamma   90.00
#
_symmetry.space_group_name_H-M   'P 1'
#
loop_
_entity.id
_entity.type
_entity.pdbx_description
1 polymer ?
#
loop_
_entity_poly.entity_id
_entity_poly.type
_entity_poly.pdbx_seq_one_letter_code
_entity_poly.pdbx_strand_id
1 'polypeptide(L)'
;MIALSQRCSTGGMNMENKILVVQALDERDLLVKKIMDKMEAAQFVDCRKPQAENGWKSRLPMDIFEKEARRQLQQIRDLISRYDKLSEAITICNAQTIIETSRGKMPLSCAITLRNRLRGSGPYGDAGDFEGSLIRKIRQEYKDMQESVDNINGLSEGKARQQAQLCDPLRILNRAHRIQDDRDALLAELETKIKVANATTYLSV
;
A
#
# COMPACT_ATOMS: atom_id res chain seq x y z
N MET A 1 -45.50 -7.09 32.96
CA MET A 1 -44.20 -6.36 32.94
C MET A 1 -43.11 -7.37 33.22
N ILE A 2 -42.54 -7.99 32.19
CA ILE A 2 -41.47 -9.00 32.33
C ILE A 2 -40.30 -8.46 31.48
N ALA A 3 -39.26 -8.01 32.20
CA ALA A 3 -38.03 -7.54 31.58
C ALA A 3 -37.18 -8.75 31.14
N LEU A 4 -37.03 -8.95 29.85
CA LEU A 4 -36.08 -9.90 29.28
C LEU A 4 -34.68 -9.29 29.28
N SER A 5 -33.92 -9.68 30.33
CA SER A 5 -32.47 -9.45 30.36
C SER A 5 -31.79 -10.36 29.33
N GLN A 6 -31.43 -9.79 28.18
CA GLN A 6 -30.49 -10.46 27.26
C GLN A 6 -29.08 -10.32 27.83
N ARG A 7 -28.60 -11.40 28.45
CA ARG A 7 -27.18 -11.58 28.74
C ARG A 7 -26.46 -11.85 27.41
N CYS A 8 -25.76 -10.84 26.89
CA CYS A 8 -24.71 -11.09 25.93
C CYS A 8 -23.64 -11.95 26.61
N SER A 9 -23.52 -13.20 26.19
CA SER A 9 -22.42 -14.07 26.57
C SER A 9 -21.16 -13.51 25.87
N THR A 10 -20.34 -12.79 26.65
CA THR A 10 -18.96 -12.49 26.30
C THR A 10 -18.20 -13.82 26.32
N GLY A 11 -18.12 -14.49 25.16
CA GLY A 11 -17.21 -15.59 24.97
C GLY A 11 -15.80 -15.08 25.30
N GLY A 12 -15.16 -15.72 26.28
CA GLY A 12 -13.79 -15.41 26.69
C GLY A 12 -12.86 -15.52 25.50
N MET A 13 -12.51 -14.38 24.89
CA MET A 13 -11.44 -14.29 23.90
C MET A 13 -10.14 -14.51 24.64
N ASN A 14 -9.49 -15.61 24.33
CA ASN A 14 -8.17 -15.95 24.85
C ASN A 14 -7.22 -14.80 24.54
N MET A 15 -6.72 -14.11 25.59
CA MET A 15 -5.83 -12.93 25.46
C MET A 15 -4.44 -13.27 24.95
N GLU A 16 -4.12 -14.57 24.81
CA GLU A 16 -2.75 -15.05 24.54
C GLU A 16 -2.26 -14.84 23.10
N ASN A 17 -3.14 -14.46 22.15
CA ASN A 17 -2.75 -14.31 20.73
C ASN A 17 -3.04 -12.93 20.14
N LYS A 18 -3.11 -11.88 20.96
CA LYS A 18 -3.30 -10.50 20.46
C LYS A 18 -1.96 -9.82 20.23
N ILE A 19 -1.73 -9.38 19.00
CA ILE A 19 -0.55 -8.60 18.62
C ILE A 19 -0.97 -7.24 18.06
N LEU A 20 -0.10 -6.24 18.16
CA LEU A 20 -0.33 -4.94 17.53
C LEU A 20 -0.27 -5.07 16.00
N VAL A 21 -1.06 -4.27 15.29
CA VAL A 21 -1.05 -4.24 13.82
C VAL A 21 0.35 -3.96 13.29
N VAL A 22 1.12 -3.06 13.91
CA VAL A 22 2.51 -2.79 13.52
C VAL A 22 3.39 -4.03 13.62
N GLN A 23 3.26 -4.81 14.70
CA GLN A 23 4.01 -6.06 14.88
C GLN A 23 3.60 -7.12 13.84
N ALA A 24 2.30 -7.20 13.52
CA ALA A 24 1.80 -8.07 12.47
C ALA A 24 2.34 -7.71 11.09
N LEU A 25 2.47 -6.43 10.79
CA LEU A 25 3.07 -5.94 9.54
C LEU A 25 4.56 -6.33 9.46
N ASP A 26 5.31 -6.13 10.55
CA ASP A 26 6.74 -6.52 10.62
C ASP A 26 6.91 -8.04 10.50
N GLU A 27 6.06 -8.85 11.17
CA GLU A 27 6.06 -10.31 11.04
C GLU A 27 5.76 -10.74 9.61
N ARG A 28 4.77 -10.12 8.97
CA ARG A 28 4.41 -10.40 7.57
C ARG A 28 5.59 -10.15 6.63
N ASP A 29 6.26 -9.02 6.77
CA ASP A 29 7.40 -8.66 5.93
C ASP A 29 8.62 -9.59 6.18
N LEU A 30 8.80 -10.04 7.42
CA LEU A 30 9.80 -11.07 7.77
C LEU A 30 9.44 -12.44 7.17
N LEU A 31 8.15 -12.81 7.15
CA LEU A 31 7.69 -14.06 6.53
C LEU A 31 7.99 -14.10 5.04
N VAL A 32 7.79 -12.99 4.32
CA VAL A 32 8.14 -12.88 2.89
C VAL A 32 9.61 -13.22 2.67
N LYS A 33 10.51 -12.61 3.45
CA LYS A 33 11.96 -12.89 3.36
C LYS A 33 12.25 -14.35 3.64
N LYS A 34 11.71 -14.91 4.73
CA LYS A 34 11.92 -16.32 5.09
C LYS A 34 11.41 -17.30 4.05
N ILE A 35 10.26 -17.00 3.40
CA ILE A 35 9.71 -17.83 2.32
C ILE A 35 10.65 -17.81 1.13
N MET A 36 11.12 -16.62 0.72
CA MET A 36 12.04 -16.48 -0.41
C MET A 36 13.38 -17.20 -0.15
N ASP A 37 13.99 -16.98 1.01
CA ASP A 37 15.23 -17.63 1.42
C ASP A 37 15.10 -19.18 1.43
N LYS A 38 13.94 -19.67 1.95
CA LYS A 38 13.66 -21.11 1.97
C LYS A 38 13.43 -21.70 0.59
N MET A 39 12.75 -20.96 -0.30
CA MET A 39 12.56 -21.41 -1.69
C MET A 39 13.88 -21.43 -2.46
N GLU A 40 14.74 -20.44 -2.28
CA GLU A 40 16.05 -20.39 -2.93
C GLU A 40 16.99 -21.51 -2.45
N ALA A 41 16.98 -21.81 -1.14
CA ALA A 41 17.80 -22.86 -0.55
C ALA A 41 17.27 -24.27 -0.77
N ALA A 42 15.98 -24.43 -1.18
CA ALA A 42 15.36 -25.75 -1.29
C ALA A 42 15.78 -26.48 -2.56
N GLN A 43 15.98 -27.78 -2.42
CA GLN A 43 16.24 -28.68 -3.54
C GLN A 43 15.21 -29.81 -3.55
N PHE A 44 14.36 -29.83 -4.58
CA PHE A 44 13.26 -30.79 -4.71
C PHE A 44 13.52 -31.90 -5.75
N VAL A 45 14.47 -31.69 -6.65
CA VAL A 45 14.85 -32.65 -7.68
C VAL A 45 16.36 -32.82 -7.73
N ASP A 46 16.79 -34.03 -8.07
CA ASP A 46 18.22 -34.33 -8.23
C ASP A 46 18.41 -35.18 -9.50
N CYS A 47 19.54 -35.01 -10.17
CA CYS A 47 19.92 -35.80 -11.33
C CYS A 47 20.96 -36.85 -10.93
N ARG A 48 20.62 -38.13 -11.01
CA ARG A 48 21.47 -39.26 -10.62
C ARG A 48 21.71 -40.19 -11.77
N LYS A 49 22.97 -40.65 -11.96
CA LYS A 49 23.30 -41.72 -12.90
C LYS A 49 23.10 -43.07 -12.21
N PRO A 50 22.45 -44.06 -12.82
CA PRO A 50 22.13 -45.36 -12.19
C PRO A 50 23.33 -46.20 -11.79
N GLN A 51 24.54 -45.96 -12.32
CA GLN A 51 25.69 -46.85 -12.24
C GLN A 51 27.03 -46.19 -11.85
N ALA A 52 27.00 -45.02 -11.22
CA ALA A 52 28.27 -44.40 -10.79
C ALA A 52 28.68 -44.88 -9.40
N GLU A 53 29.30 -46.05 -9.30
CA GLU A 53 29.80 -46.56 -8.01
C GLU A 53 30.91 -45.71 -7.36
N ASN A 54 31.60 -44.80 -8.07
CA ASN A 54 32.80 -44.15 -7.59
C ASN A 54 32.96 -42.65 -7.78
N GLY A 55 31.91 -41.88 -8.13
CA GLY A 55 32.13 -40.50 -8.54
C GLY A 55 31.43 -39.39 -7.70
N TRP A 56 30.50 -39.71 -6.85
CA TRP A 56 29.65 -38.70 -6.24
C TRP A 56 29.58 -38.85 -4.70
N LYS A 57 30.69 -38.69 -4.04
CA LYS A 57 30.83 -38.88 -2.57
C LYS A 57 30.04 -37.86 -1.71
N SER A 58 29.40 -36.86 -2.29
CA SER A 58 28.70 -35.82 -1.52
C SER A 58 27.17 -35.83 -1.64
N ARG A 59 26.54 -36.77 -2.35
CA ARG A 59 25.08 -36.82 -2.48
C ARG A 59 24.45 -37.66 -1.36
N LEU A 60 23.38 -37.12 -0.81
CA LEU A 60 22.57 -37.83 0.17
C LEU A 60 21.97 -39.12 -0.41
N PRO A 61 21.83 -40.22 0.35
CA PRO A 61 21.02 -41.37 -0.03
C PRO A 61 19.61 -40.95 -0.46
N MET A 62 19.02 -41.72 -1.38
CA MET A 62 17.74 -41.31 -2.00
C MET A 62 16.61 -41.14 -1.01
N ASP A 63 16.53 -42.02 -0.02
CA ASP A 63 15.53 -41.97 1.04
C ASP A 63 15.69 -40.77 1.98
N ILE A 64 16.94 -40.34 2.20
CA ILE A 64 17.24 -39.12 2.97
C ILE A 64 16.92 -37.89 2.15
N PHE A 65 17.26 -37.88 0.85
CA PHE A 65 16.93 -36.78 -0.04
C PHE A 65 15.40 -36.58 -0.14
N GLU A 66 14.65 -37.67 -0.29
CA GLU A 66 13.18 -37.60 -0.37
C GLU A 66 12.56 -37.03 0.92
N LYS A 67 13.02 -37.52 2.08
CA LYS A 67 12.56 -37.00 3.39
C LYS A 67 12.88 -35.52 3.54
N GLU A 68 14.08 -35.09 3.15
CA GLU A 68 14.50 -33.70 3.25
C GLU A 68 13.70 -32.81 2.28
N ALA A 69 13.49 -33.24 1.02
CA ALA A 69 12.67 -32.51 0.05
C ALA A 69 11.23 -32.36 0.54
N ARG A 70 10.64 -33.42 1.10
CA ARG A 70 9.28 -33.36 1.70
C ARG A 70 9.23 -32.38 2.89
N ARG A 71 10.23 -32.43 3.77
CA ARG A 71 10.35 -31.54 4.93
C ARG A 71 10.45 -30.07 4.49
N GLN A 72 11.32 -29.78 3.51
CA GLN A 72 11.50 -28.42 2.97
C GLN A 72 10.21 -27.89 2.32
N LEU A 73 9.54 -28.72 1.51
CA LEU A 73 8.26 -28.36 0.89
C LEU A 73 7.20 -28.06 1.94
N GLN A 74 7.10 -28.90 3.00
CA GLN A 74 6.15 -28.66 4.06
C GLN A 74 6.43 -27.36 4.82
N GLN A 75 7.70 -27.11 5.17
CA GLN A 75 8.10 -25.87 5.84
C GLN A 75 7.72 -24.62 5.03
N ILE A 76 7.94 -24.63 3.70
CA ILE A 76 7.57 -23.53 2.84
C ILE A 76 6.04 -23.34 2.82
N ARG A 77 5.28 -24.43 2.71
CA ARG A 77 3.80 -24.38 2.75
C ARG A 77 3.27 -23.86 4.08
N ASP A 78 3.87 -24.23 5.19
CA ASP A 78 3.49 -23.75 6.52
C ASP A 78 3.76 -22.25 6.67
N LEU A 79 4.91 -21.76 6.17
CA LEU A 79 5.20 -20.33 6.15
C LEU A 79 4.23 -19.54 5.26
N ILE A 80 3.88 -20.04 4.09
CA ILE A 80 2.87 -19.44 3.20
C ILE A 80 1.51 -19.38 3.91
N SER A 81 1.09 -20.50 4.52
CA SER A 81 -0.18 -20.53 5.26
C SER A 81 -0.20 -19.53 6.42
N ARG A 82 0.93 -19.37 7.13
CA ARG A 82 1.06 -18.35 8.20
C ARG A 82 0.96 -16.93 7.64
N TYR A 83 1.62 -16.67 6.51
CA TYR A 83 1.53 -15.38 5.81
C TYR A 83 0.10 -15.04 5.41
N ASP A 84 -0.63 -16.01 4.83
CA ASP A 84 -2.02 -15.82 4.39
C ASP A 84 -2.94 -15.49 5.56
N LYS A 85 -2.86 -16.26 6.66
CA LYS A 85 -3.65 -16.01 7.88
C LYS A 85 -3.38 -14.63 8.48
N LEU A 86 -2.10 -14.24 8.54
CA LEU A 86 -1.70 -12.93 9.06
C LEU A 86 -2.21 -11.79 8.17
N SER A 87 -2.12 -11.96 6.85
CA SER A 87 -2.60 -10.98 5.85
C SER A 87 -4.12 -10.83 5.92
N GLU A 88 -4.85 -11.93 6.10
CA GLU A 88 -6.30 -11.92 6.31
C GLU A 88 -6.67 -11.16 7.58
N ALA A 89 -6.03 -11.47 8.71
CA ALA A 89 -6.28 -10.81 9.99
C ALA A 89 -6.01 -9.30 9.92
N ILE A 90 -4.92 -8.87 9.28
CA ILE A 90 -4.60 -7.45 9.04
C ILE A 90 -5.70 -6.80 8.19
N THR A 91 -6.15 -7.45 7.13
CA THR A 91 -7.17 -6.92 6.21
C THR A 91 -8.50 -6.70 6.93
N ILE A 92 -8.95 -7.70 7.71
CA ILE A 92 -10.18 -7.61 8.51
C ILE A 92 -10.05 -6.48 9.54
N CYS A 93 -8.94 -6.43 10.26
CA CYS A 93 -8.69 -5.40 11.26
C CYS A 93 -8.73 -3.99 10.65
N ASN A 94 -8.08 -3.78 9.49
CA ASN A 94 -8.09 -2.49 8.79
C ASN A 94 -9.48 -2.09 8.28
N ALA A 95 -10.34 -3.06 7.93
CA ALA A 95 -11.71 -2.79 7.52
C ALA A 95 -12.61 -2.39 8.70
N GLN A 96 -12.35 -2.94 9.89
CA GLN A 96 -13.14 -2.69 11.10
C GLN A 96 -12.68 -1.46 11.89
N THR A 97 -11.41 -1.11 11.80
CA THR A 97 -10.84 0.04 12.51
C THR A 97 -11.29 1.34 11.84
N ILE A 98 -11.98 2.19 12.60
CA ILE A 98 -12.44 3.49 12.12
C ILE A 98 -11.49 4.57 12.60
N ILE A 99 -11.05 5.42 11.69
CA ILE A 99 -10.30 6.63 11.99
C ILE A 99 -11.11 7.88 11.64
N GLU A 100 -10.84 8.97 12.31
CA GLU A 100 -11.46 10.26 12.06
C GLU A 100 -10.46 11.19 11.37
N THR A 101 -10.87 11.75 10.25
CA THR A 101 -10.05 12.66 9.41
C THR A 101 -10.80 13.94 9.13
N SER A 102 -10.13 14.93 8.56
CA SER A 102 -10.76 16.17 8.07
C SER A 102 -11.90 15.93 7.07
N ARG A 103 -11.91 14.77 6.38
CA ARG A 103 -13.00 14.33 5.49
C ARG A 103 -14.08 13.50 6.20
N GLY A 104 -14.00 13.37 7.53
CA GLY A 104 -14.94 12.58 8.32
C GLY A 104 -14.39 11.23 8.75
N LYS A 105 -15.28 10.39 9.31
CA LYS A 105 -14.96 9.04 9.78
C LYS A 105 -14.88 8.07 8.61
N MET A 106 -13.83 7.26 8.57
CA MET A 106 -13.67 6.24 7.55
C MET A 106 -12.93 5.02 8.08
N PRO A 107 -13.13 3.83 7.47
CA PRO A 107 -12.32 2.65 7.75
C PRO A 107 -10.83 2.91 7.45
N LEU A 108 -9.95 2.31 8.24
CA LEU A 108 -8.50 2.41 8.04
C LEU A 108 -8.08 1.90 6.64
N SER A 109 -8.74 0.86 6.13
CA SER A 109 -8.54 0.36 4.77
C SER A 109 -8.81 1.44 3.70
N CYS A 110 -9.89 2.23 3.86
CA CYS A 110 -10.20 3.34 2.96
C CYS A 110 -9.15 4.46 3.04
N ALA A 111 -8.69 4.77 4.25
CA ALA A 111 -7.63 5.76 4.45
C ALA A 111 -6.30 5.34 3.79
N ILE A 112 -5.94 4.06 3.89
CA ILE A 112 -4.76 3.49 3.23
C ILE A 112 -4.90 3.59 1.71
N THR A 113 -6.05 3.24 1.15
CA THR A 113 -6.33 3.35 -0.28
C THR A 113 -6.25 4.80 -0.77
N LEU A 114 -6.86 5.73 -0.02
CA LEU A 114 -6.82 7.17 -0.34
C LEU A 114 -5.39 7.73 -0.28
N ARG A 115 -4.62 7.40 0.76
CA ARG A 115 -3.20 7.78 0.86
C ARG A 115 -2.41 7.27 -0.35
N ASN A 116 -2.58 5.99 -0.72
CA ASN A 116 -1.86 5.39 -1.84
C ASN A 116 -2.24 6.06 -3.16
N ARG A 117 -3.52 6.41 -3.35
CA ARG A 117 -3.99 7.18 -4.51
C ARG A 117 -3.30 8.55 -4.59
N LEU A 118 -3.30 9.30 -3.48
CA LEU A 118 -2.68 10.63 -3.42
C LEU A 118 -1.16 10.60 -3.64
N ARG A 119 -0.51 9.47 -3.33
CA ARG A 119 0.93 9.24 -3.57
C ARG A 119 1.26 8.77 -4.99
N GLY A 120 0.26 8.48 -5.82
CA GLY A 120 0.48 7.83 -7.10
C GLY A 120 0.93 6.36 -7.00
N SER A 121 0.81 5.75 -5.82
CA SER A 121 1.18 4.34 -5.58
C SER A 121 -0.01 3.37 -5.56
N GLY A 122 -1.18 3.84 -5.97
CA GLY A 122 -2.39 3.05 -6.12
C GLY A 122 -2.39 2.21 -7.40
N PRO A 123 -3.51 1.50 -7.70
CA PRO A 123 -3.63 0.61 -8.86
C PRO A 123 -3.38 1.29 -10.21
N TYR A 124 -3.58 2.59 -10.29
CA TYR A 124 -3.42 3.39 -11.51
C TYR A 124 -2.12 4.21 -11.52
N GLY A 125 -1.21 3.98 -10.58
CA GLY A 125 0.04 4.73 -10.47
C GLY A 125 -0.22 6.24 -10.37
N ASP A 126 0.64 7.04 -11.03
CA ASP A 126 0.54 8.50 -11.04
C ASP A 126 -0.77 9.02 -11.68
N ALA A 127 -1.40 8.25 -12.58
CA ALA A 127 -2.70 8.60 -13.16
C ALA A 127 -3.83 8.59 -12.12
N GLY A 128 -3.66 7.88 -11.01
CA GLY A 128 -4.61 7.87 -9.90
C GLY A 128 -4.54 9.12 -9.00
N ASP A 129 -3.47 9.89 -9.05
CA ASP A 129 -3.37 11.19 -8.37
C ASP A 129 -4.08 12.27 -9.20
N PHE A 130 -5.42 12.30 -9.10
CA PHE A 130 -6.27 13.19 -9.90
C PHE A 130 -6.00 14.66 -9.58
N GLU A 131 -5.83 15.01 -8.30
CA GLU A 131 -5.54 16.35 -7.85
C GLU A 131 -4.18 16.83 -8.38
N GLY A 132 -3.14 16.00 -8.27
CA GLY A 132 -1.81 16.29 -8.83
C GLY A 132 -1.84 16.42 -10.35
N SER A 133 -2.61 15.58 -11.05
CA SER A 133 -2.79 15.65 -12.50
C SER A 133 -3.52 16.92 -12.93
N LEU A 134 -4.55 17.32 -12.19
CA LEU A 134 -5.26 18.58 -12.42
C LEU A 134 -4.36 19.79 -12.22
N ILE A 135 -3.57 19.82 -11.14
CA ILE A 135 -2.62 20.90 -10.87
C ILE A 135 -1.58 21.02 -11.99
N ARG A 136 -1.01 19.88 -12.43
CA ARG A 136 -0.05 19.86 -13.56
C ARG A 136 -0.67 20.43 -14.84
N LYS A 137 -1.91 20.00 -15.17
CA LYS A 137 -2.65 20.49 -16.35
C LYS A 137 -2.87 22.00 -16.26
N ILE A 138 -3.34 22.51 -15.12
CA ILE A 138 -3.58 23.93 -14.91
C ILE A 138 -2.29 24.74 -15.11
N ARG A 139 -1.20 24.31 -14.49
CA ARG A 139 0.09 25.01 -14.58
C ARG A 139 0.63 25.04 -16.01
N GLN A 140 0.52 23.89 -16.70
CA GLN A 140 0.97 23.81 -18.09
C GLN A 140 0.14 24.71 -18.99
N GLU A 141 -1.19 24.64 -18.89
CA GLU A 141 -2.09 25.46 -19.71
C GLU A 141 -1.89 26.97 -19.47
N TYR A 142 -1.73 27.36 -18.20
CA TYR A 142 -1.45 28.76 -17.86
C TYR A 142 -0.13 29.23 -18.48
N LYS A 143 0.92 28.41 -18.41
CA LYS A 143 2.23 28.71 -19.02
C LYS A 143 2.12 28.83 -20.53
N ASP A 144 1.44 27.87 -21.20
CA ASP A 144 1.30 27.87 -22.66
C ASP A 144 0.52 29.13 -23.14
N MET A 145 -0.51 29.52 -22.39
CA MET A 145 -1.27 30.74 -22.71
C MET A 145 -0.47 32.01 -22.45
N GLN A 146 0.33 32.06 -21.38
CA GLN A 146 1.21 33.19 -21.12
C GLN A 146 2.26 33.35 -22.24
N GLU A 147 2.88 32.26 -22.67
CA GLU A 147 3.82 32.25 -23.80
C GLU A 147 3.14 32.70 -25.11
N SER A 148 1.87 32.31 -25.32
CA SER A 148 1.09 32.75 -26.48
C SER A 148 0.82 34.27 -26.45
N VAL A 149 0.48 34.81 -25.28
CA VAL A 149 0.29 36.26 -25.09
C VAL A 149 1.58 37.02 -25.37
N ASP A 150 2.70 36.53 -24.85
CA ASP A 150 4.00 37.16 -25.02
C ASP A 150 4.44 37.14 -26.51
N ASN A 151 4.20 36.02 -27.20
CA ASN A 151 4.49 35.90 -28.64
C ASN A 151 3.62 36.86 -29.49
N ILE A 152 2.33 36.96 -29.21
CA ILE A 152 1.44 37.87 -29.95
C ILE A 152 1.88 39.32 -29.73
N ASN A 153 2.18 39.68 -28.49
CA ASN A 153 2.61 41.03 -28.13
C ASN A 153 3.97 41.36 -28.69
N GLY A 154 4.90 40.39 -28.74
CA GLY A 154 6.21 40.56 -29.35
C GLY A 154 6.17 40.81 -30.87
N LEU A 155 5.15 40.26 -31.55
CA LEU A 155 4.94 40.49 -33.00
C LEU A 155 4.17 41.81 -33.30
N SER A 156 3.59 42.43 -32.28
CA SER A 156 2.72 43.63 -32.44
C SER A 156 3.54 44.89 -32.20
N GLU A 157 4.51 45.18 -33.06
CA GLU A 157 5.31 46.42 -32.96
C GLU A 157 4.43 47.68 -32.84
N GLY A 158 4.37 48.22 -31.60
CA GLY A 158 3.93 49.61 -31.36
C GLY A 158 2.44 49.91 -31.35
N LYS A 159 1.52 48.97 -31.53
CA LYS A 159 0.07 49.23 -31.48
C LYS A 159 -0.52 48.87 -30.12
N ALA A 160 -0.44 49.77 -29.17
CA ALA A 160 -0.95 49.60 -27.79
C ALA A 160 -2.44 49.15 -27.67
N ARG A 161 -3.23 49.39 -28.71
CA ARG A 161 -4.68 49.01 -28.73
C ARG A 161 -4.97 47.56 -29.13
N GLN A 162 -3.99 46.77 -29.48
CA GLN A 162 -4.14 45.37 -29.95
C GLN A 162 -3.30 44.35 -29.14
N GLN A 163 -2.91 44.74 -27.94
CA GLN A 163 -2.14 43.80 -27.07
C GLN A 163 -3.08 42.69 -26.58
N ALA A 164 -2.63 41.45 -26.78
CA ALA A 164 -3.24 40.28 -26.16
C ALA A 164 -3.09 40.33 -24.65
N GLN A 165 -4.12 39.88 -23.95
CA GLN A 165 -4.08 39.76 -22.47
C GLN A 165 -4.52 38.37 -22.08
N LEU A 166 -3.87 37.84 -21.02
CA LEU A 166 -4.29 36.59 -20.43
C LEU A 166 -5.64 36.74 -19.76
N CYS A 167 -6.63 35.94 -20.20
CA CYS A 167 -7.96 35.89 -19.60
C CYS A 167 -8.00 34.74 -18.57
N ASP A 168 -7.94 35.08 -17.28
CA ASP A 168 -8.05 34.13 -16.17
C ASP A 168 -9.22 34.52 -15.23
N PRO A 169 -10.48 34.25 -15.62
CA PRO A 169 -11.65 34.60 -14.82
C PRO A 169 -11.75 33.84 -13.52
N LEU A 170 -11.07 32.72 -13.40
CA LEU A 170 -11.12 31.84 -12.23
C LEU A 170 -10.00 32.09 -11.24
N ARG A 171 -9.01 32.89 -11.60
CA ARG A 171 -7.73 32.99 -10.87
C ARG A 171 -7.15 31.59 -10.63
N ILE A 172 -6.98 30.85 -11.73
CA ILE A 172 -6.81 29.40 -11.72
C ILE A 172 -5.54 28.94 -10.99
N LEU A 173 -4.45 29.72 -11.05
CA LEU A 173 -3.24 29.41 -10.29
C LEU A 173 -3.47 29.44 -8.78
N ASN A 174 -4.26 30.41 -8.28
CA ASN A 174 -4.58 30.46 -6.85
C ASN A 174 -5.44 29.28 -6.43
N ARG A 175 -6.33 28.82 -7.32
CA ARG A 175 -7.11 27.60 -7.07
C ARG A 175 -6.25 26.35 -7.09
N ALA A 176 -5.29 26.25 -8.01
CA ALA A 176 -4.34 25.16 -8.07
C ALA A 176 -3.48 25.08 -6.80
N HIS A 177 -3.05 26.21 -6.25
CA HIS A 177 -2.32 26.26 -4.99
C HIS A 177 -3.17 25.74 -3.82
N ARG A 178 -4.43 26.21 -3.71
CA ARG A 178 -5.34 25.71 -2.67
C ARG A 178 -5.60 24.19 -2.77
N ILE A 179 -5.82 23.68 -3.99
CA ILE A 179 -5.98 22.24 -4.21
C ILE A 179 -4.73 21.47 -3.76
N GLN A 180 -3.54 22.04 -4.03
CA GLN A 180 -2.29 21.42 -3.59
C GLN A 180 -2.15 21.44 -2.07
N ASP A 181 -2.40 22.58 -1.43
CA ASP A 181 -2.31 22.72 0.03
C ASP A 181 -3.28 21.77 0.74
N ASP A 182 -4.54 21.69 0.27
CA ASP A 182 -5.55 20.78 0.80
C ASP A 182 -5.16 19.29 0.63
N ARG A 183 -4.59 18.96 -0.55
CA ARG A 183 -4.08 17.61 -0.85
C ARG A 183 -2.93 17.23 0.07
N ASP A 184 -1.95 18.10 0.21
CA ASP A 184 -0.73 17.85 0.98
C ASP A 184 -1.05 17.79 2.49
N ALA A 185 -1.94 18.65 2.98
CA ALA A 185 -2.45 18.60 4.35
C ALA A 185 -3.19 17.27 4.64
N LEU A 186 -4.07 16.86 3.74
CA LEU A 186 -4.79 15.58 3.86
C LEU A 186 -3.84 14.39 3.84
N LEU A 187 -2.84 14.39 2.96
CA LEU A 187 -1.85 13.32 2.88
C LEU A 187 -1.06 13.19 4.19
N ALA A 188 -0.59 14.29 4.75
CA ALA A 188 0.13 14.33 6.02
C ALA A 188 -0.76 13.83 7.19
N GLU A 189 -2.04 14.24 7.19
CA GLU A 189 -3.01 13.76 8.18
C GLU A 189 -3.21 12.25 8.10
N LEU A 190 -3.46 11.72 6.88
CA LEU A 190 -3.65 10.28 6.66
C LEU A 190 -2.44 9.47 7.10
N GLU A 191 -1.22 9.93 6.77
CA GLU A 191 0.02 9.27 7.17
C GLU A 191 0.14 9.16 8.69
N THR A 192 -0.17 10.26 9.39
CA THR A 192 -0.12 10.31 10.85
C THR A 192 -1.18 9.40 11.48
N LYS A 193 -2.43 9.50 11.01
CA LYS A 193 -3.56 8.70 11.55
C LYS A 193 -3.36 7.19 11.30
N ILE A 194 -2.88 6.79 10.14
CA ILE A 194 -2.58 5.39 9.82
C ILE A 194 -1.45 4.87 10.73
N LYS A 195 -0.38 5.64 10.93
CA LYS A 195 0.71 5.25 11.85
C LYS A 195 0.21 5.05 13.28
N VAL A 196 -0.59 6.00 13.78
CA VAL A 196 -1.17 5.92 15.14
C VAL A 196 -2.09 4.69 15.23
N ALA A 197 -2.98 4.48 14.26
CA ALA A 197 -3.89 3.33 14.26
C ALA A 197 -3.11 2.00 14.29
N ASN A 198 -2.08 1.85 13.45
CA ASN A 198 -1.25 0.63 13.42
C ASN A 198 -0.50 0.38 14.74
N ALA A 199 -0.11 1.46 15.46
CA ALA A 199 0.61 1.36 16.72
C ALA A 199 -0.29 1.11 17.93
N THR A 200 -1.61 1.32 17.80
CA THR A 200 -2.57 1.25 18.94
C THR A 200 -3.63 0.16 18.77
N THR A 201 -3.82 -0.37 17.57
CA THR A 201 -4.84 -1.38 17.29
C THR A 201 -4.25 -2.78 17.43
N TYR A 202 -5.00 -3.67 18.10
CA TYR A 202 -4.67 -5.08 18.26
C TYR A 202 -5.47 -5.94 17.29
N LEU A 203 -4.86 -6.98 16.78
CA LEU A 203 -5.52 -8.05 16.01
C LEU A 203 -5.27 -9.41 16.66
N SER A 204 -6.15 -10.36 16.41
CA SER A 204 -6.00 -11.76 16.84
C SER A 204 -5.51 -12.59 15.67
N VAL A 205 -4.52 -13.47 15.89
CA VAL A 205 -3.89 -14.32 14.85
C VAL A 205 -4.02 -15.79 15.21
#